data_e21065f271c6c1b79e9132bb1aa2f65e
#
_entry.id   e21065f271c6c1b79e9132bb1aa2f65e
#
_cell.length_a   1.000
_cell.length_b   1.000
_cell.length_c   1.000
_cell.angle_alpha   90.00
_cell.angle_beta   90.00
_cell.angle_gamma   90.00
#
_symmetry.space_group_name_H-M   'P 1'
#
loop_
_entity.id
_entity.type
_entity.pdbx_description
1 polymer ?
#
loop_
_entity_poly.entity_id
_entity_poly.type
_entity_poly.pdbx_seq_one_letter_code
_entity_poly.pdbx_strand_id
1 'polypeptide(L)'
;MLKASVFLLLTTCAVFLTGCTDPNRDAVKIGMNIELTGEIPAVGASSKNAAELFFNSLNEQGGVILAEGPKKVALVIRDNGGKADQAASVAQQLISSQDVVAMIGPNSSACAIPAGQIAESLKCVMISPWSTNPKTTLDQDSNQPRRYVFRGCFTDPFQATVLAKFALNDLGAKKAAVLYDVSSEAPLGQATLFRDTFTAQGGEIVAFETFTTGDKDFSAQLTNIREADPDIIFLPTYYNDVPLIAQQARRLGITAKFVGSDAWSSPEIIKLGGADVDGSYFCNHFSTQIATDEAKKFIADYTAKYGQPPDDVAALTFDSCGLITEALKAGGKNECEALREALSKIREYKGVTGTFRFEPGSGDPIKSAVILQIKDGAFQWVTNAQP
;
A
#
# COMPACT_ATOMS: atom_id res chain seq x y z
N MET A 1 64.69 -2.57 67.41
CA MET A 1 63.36 -3.17 67.26
C MET A 1 62.50 -2.15 66.56
N LEU A 2 62.44 -2.25 65.19
CA LEU A 2 61.58 -1.41 64.34
C LEU A 2 60.30 -2.16 64.02
N LYS A 3 59.13 -1.61 64.39
CA LYS A 3 57.83 -2.12 64.00
C LYS A 3 57.41 -1.42 62.67
N ALA A 4 57.33 -2.22 61.61
CA ALA A 4 56.81 -1.74 60.33
C ALA A 4 55.28 -1.94 60.32
N SER A 5 54.51 -0.85 60.19
CA SER A 5 53.07 -0.85 60.02
C SER A 5 52.78 -0.89 58.53
N VAL A 6 52.12 -1.96 58.07
CA VAL A 6 51.65 -2.08 56.69
C VAL A 6 50.24 -1.47 56.61
N PHE A 7 50.11 -0.38 55.84
CA PHE A 7 48.83 0.23 55.48
C PHE A 7 48.28 -0.49 54.21
N LEU A 8 47.17 -1.19 54.39
CA LEU A 8 46.45 -1.84 53.31
C LEU A 8 45.45 -0.85 52.72
N LEU A 9 45.77 -0.30 51.51
CA LEU A 9 44.85 0.56 50.75
C LEU A 9 43.83 -0.34 50.02
N LEU A 10 42.59 -0.39 50.51
CA LEU A 10 41.45 -0.95 49.75
C LEU A 10 40.98 0.04 48.71
N THR A 11 41.33 -0.17 47.46
CA THR A 11 40.81 0.54 46.30
C THR A 11 39.44 -0.05 45.91
N THR A 12 38.35 0.57 46.29
CA THR A 12 36.99 0.23 45.87
C THR A 12 36.83 0.62 44.39
N CYS A 13 36.89 -0.35 43.51
CA CYS A 13 36.59 -0.19 42.08
C CYS A 13 35.07 -0.14 41.92
N ALA A 14 34.49 1.06 41.82
CA ALA A 14 33.08 1.24 41.46
C ALA A 14 32.92 0.90 39.97
N VAL A 15 32.44 -0.31 39.67
CA VAL A 15 32.02 -0.70 38.33
C VAL A 15 30.71 0.02 38.02
N PHE A 16 30.79 1.13 37.29
CA PHE A 16 29.63 1.72 36.64
C PHE A 16 29.13 0.74 35.55
N LEU A 17 28.12 -0.05 35.88
CA LEU A 17 27.29 -0.74 34.91
C LEU A 17 26.49 0.35 34.16
N THR A 18 27.07 0.88 33.08
CA THR A 18 26.31 1.58 32.07
C THR A 18 25.49 0.53 31.36
N GLY A 19 24.29 0.24 31.89
CA GLY A 19 23.29 -0.52 31.19
C GLY A 19 23.04 0.19 29.87
N CYS A 20 23.22 -0.49 28.73
CA CYS A 20 22.71 -0.04 27.45
C CYS A 20 21.18 0.05 27.59
N THR A 21 20.68 1.22 27.96
CA THR A 21 19.25 1.50 27.89
C THR A 21 18.93 1.61 26.42
N ASP A 22 18.09 0.70 25.90
CA ASP A 22 17.51 0.82 24.58
C ASP A 22 16.84 2.20 24.48
N PRO A 23 17.30 3.10 23.59
CA PRO A 23 16.74 4.43 23.46
C PRO A 23 15.26 4.43 23.07
N ASN A 24 14.74 3.28 22.60
CA ASN A 24 13.35 3.09 22.19
C ASN A 24 12.50 2.35 23.25
N ARG A 25 13.02 2.11 24.46
CA ARG A 25 12.31 1.34 25.48
C ARG A 25 10.95 1.94 25.82
N ASP A 26 10.85 3.26 25.82
CA ASP A 26 9.63 4.01 26.17
C ASP A 26 8.89 4.56 24.94
N ALA A 27 9.34 4.23 23.72
CA ALA A 27 8.71 4.68 22.50
C ALA A 27 7.46 3.86 22.15
N VAL A 28 6.51 4.49 21.45
CA VAL A 28 5.43 3.78 20.77
C VAL A 28 6.02 3.04 19.58
N LYS A 29 5.95 1.71 19.57
CA LYS A 29 6.50 0.90 18.50
C LYS A 29 5.43 0.64 17.44
N ILE A 30 5.71 1.03 16.19
CA ILE A 30 4.89 0.75 15.02
C ILE A 30 5.64 -0.23 14.13
N GLY A 31 5.04 -1.38 13.85
CA GLY A 31 5.59 -2.38 12.94
C GLY A 31 5.38 -1.98 11.47
N MET A 32 6.34 -2.30 10.62
CA MET A 32 6.15 -2.29 9.17
C MET A 32 6.42 -3.69 8.62
N ASN A 33 5.41 -4.27 8.00
CA ASN A 33 5.45 -5.55 7.31
C ASN A 33 5.35 -5.26 5.81
N ILE A 34 6.47 -5.19 5.10
CA ILE A 34 6.51 -4.62 3.75
C ILE A 34 7.41 -5.43 2.80
N GLU A 35 7.19 -5.24 1.51
CA GLU A 35 7.83 -5.95 0.40
C GLU A 35 9.14 -5.23 -0.02
N LEU A 36 10.22 -5.31 0.81
CA LEU A 36 11.51 -4.68 0.47
C LEU A 36 12.32 -5.47 -0.54
N THR A 37 12.04 -6.77 -0.66
CA THR A 37 12.59 -7.67 -1.67
C THR A 37 11.47 -8.42 -2.38
N GLY A 38 11.80 -9.24 -3.38
CA GLY A 38 10.82 -10.02 -4.14
C GLY A 38 10.33 -9.31 -5.38
N GLU A 39 9.04 -9.41 -5.68
CA GLU A 39 8.44 -9.00 -6.96
C GLU A 39 8.22 -7.49 -7.10
N ILE A 40 7.88 -6.81 -5.99
CA ILE A 40 7.50 -5.39 -5.95
C ILE A 40 8.35 -4.56 -4.96
N PRO A 41 9.68 -4.60 -5.01
CA PRO A 41 10.53 -3.94 -4.02
C PRO A 41 10.39 -2.41 -4.05
N ALA A 42 10.03 -1.82 -5.18
CA ALA A 42 9.78 -0.39 -5.29
C ALA A 42 8.60 0.06 -4.41
N VAL A 43 7.53 -0.75 -4.33
CA VAL A 43 6.36 -0.52 -3.46
C VAL A 43 6.78 -0.50 -1.98
N GLY A 44 7.54 -1.51 -1.55
CA GLY A 44 8.03 -1.58 -0.17
C GLY A 44 8.97 -0.43 0.18
N ALA A 45 9.85 -0.04 -0.73
CA ALA A 45 10.76 1.10 -0.53
C ALA A 45 9.99 2.41 -0.41
N SER A 46 8.96 2.62 -1.25
CA SER A 46 8.11 3.80 -1.24
C SER A 46 7.34 3.91 0.09
N SER A 47 6.74 2.82 0.54
CA SER A 47 6.05 2.70 1.84
C SER A 47 7.01 3.01 3.00
N LYS A 48 8.20 2.41 3.03
CA LYS A 48 9.21 2.68 4.05
C LYS A 48 9.58 4.17 4.11
N ASN A 49 9.89 4.76 2.96
CA ASN A 49 10.30 6.16 2.86
C ASN A 49 9.25 7.11 3.42
N ALA A 50 7.98 6.88 3.09
CA ALA A 50 6.88 7.71 3.58
C ALA A 50 6.69 7.61 5.10
N ALA A 51 6.75 6.40 5.67
CA ALA A 51 6.64 6.18 7.10
C ALA A 51 7.81 6.81 7.86
N GLU A 52 9.05 6.68 7.36
CA GLU A 52 10.23 7.32 7.93
C GLU A 52 10.14 8.86 7.86
N LEU A 53 9.63 9.41 6.75
CA LEU A 53 9.41 10.85 6.62
C LEU A 53 8.41 11.35 7.67
N PHE A 54 7.27 10.66 7.78
CA PHE A 54 6.20 11.03 8.71
C PHE A 54 6.65 10.98 10.17
N PHE A 55 7.14 9.83 10.62
CA PHE A 55 7.46 9.63 12.05
C PHE A 55 8.74 10.36 12.48
N ASN A 56 9.70 10.58 11.58
CA ASN A 56 10.84 11.44 11.89
C ASN A 56 10.37 12.89 12.13
N SER A 57 9.53 13.44 11.25
CA SER A 57 8.96 14.77 11.42
C SER A 57 8.11 14.88 12.70
N LEU A 58 7.27 13.87 12.98
CA LEU A 58 6.49 13.81 14.23
C LEU A 58 7.40 13.79 15.45
N ASN A 59 8.47 13.01 15.41
CA ASN A 59 9.43 12.90 16.50
C ASN A 59 10.20 14.20 16.74
N GLU A 60 10.58 14.92 15.68
CA GLU A 60 11.21 16.25 15.80
C GLU A 60 10.29 17.26 16.49
N GLN A 61 8.98 17.16 16.27
CA GLN A 61 7.94 17.98 16.91
C GLN A 61 7.58 17.53 18.33
N GLY A 62 8.27 16.55 18.91
CA GLY A 62 8.02 16.07 20.28
C GLY A 62 7.41 14.68 20.38
N GLY A 63 6.95 14.10 19.27
CA GLY A 63 6.32 12.78 19.24
C GLY A 63 4.79 12.83 19.38
N VAL A 64 4.17 11.68 19.68
CA VAL A 64 2.73 11.59 19.92
C VAL A 64 2.41 11.91 21.39
N ILE A 65 1.37 12.71 21.62
CA ILE A 65 0.94 13.07 22.98
C ILE A 65 -0.09 12.04 23.44
N LEU A 66 0.26 11.27 24.46
CA LEU A 66 -0.60 10.32 25.16
C LEU A 66 -1.01 10.86 26.53
N ALA A 67 -1.90 10.17 27.23
CA ALA A 67 -2.35 10.56 28.58
C ALA A 67 -1.20 10.66 29.59
N GLU A 68 -0.17 9.84 29.43
CA GLU A 68 1.05 9.82 30.26
C GLU A 68 2.15 10.80 29.80
N GLY A 69 1.89 11.58 28.73
CA GLY A 69 2.80 12.57 28.18
C GLY A 69 3.28 12.25 26.76
N PRO A 70 4.21 13.06 26.23
CA PRO A 70 4.73 12.86 24.88
C PRO A 70 5.61 11.62 24.80
N LYS A 71 5.41 10.82 23.75
CA LYS A 71 6.19 9.63 23.43
C LYS A 71 6.74 9.73 22.02
N LYS A 72 7.99 9.34 21.83
CA LYS A 72 8.55 9.14 20.48
C LYS A 72 7.95 7.90 19.85
N VAL A 73 7.93 7.87 18.51
CA VAL A 73 7.53 6.70 17.73
C VAL A 73 8.77 6.01 17.17
N ALA A 74 8.86 4.70 17.35
CA ALA A 74 9.92 3.86 16.80
C ALA A 74 9.34 2.91 15.74
N LEU A 75 9.90 2.92 14.52
CA LEU A 75 9.55 1.97 13.47
C LEU A 75 10.32 0.67 13.64
N VAL A 76 9.60 -0.46 13.56
CA VAL A 76 10.15 -1.81 13.52
C VAL A 76 9.89 -2.39 12.15
N ILE A 77 10.85 -2.26 11.23
CA ILE A 77 10.69 -2.61 9.82
C ILE A 77 11.12 -4.06 9.59
N ARG A 78 10.29 -4.82 8.87
CA ARG A 78 10.57 -6.19 8.46
C ARG A 78 10.19 -6.38 6.99
N ASP A 79 11.07 -7.09 6.28
CA ASP A 79 10.85 -7.52 4.90
C ASP A 79 10.06 -8.84 4.89
N ASN A 80 8.98 -8.90 4.13
CA ASN A 80 8.19 -10.12 3.91
C ASN A 80 8.52 -10.82 2.58
N GLY A 81 9.43 -10.23 1.76
CA GLY A 81 9.86 -10.80 0.49
C GLY A 81 8.76 -10.93 -0.57
N GLY A 82 7.62 -10.26 -0.38
CA GLY A 82 6.44 -10.40 -1.26
C GLY A 82 5.77 -11.77 -1.18
N LYS A 83 5.97 -12.54 -0.09
CA LYS A 83 5.44 -13.90 0.08
C LYS A 83 4.42 -13.96 1.19
N ALA A 84 3.29 -14.62 0.91
CA ALA A 84 2.14 -14.75 1.80
C ALA A 84 2.49 -15.38 3.17
N ASP A 85 3.23 -16.48 3.16
CA ASP A 85 3.67 -17.19 4.35
C ASP A 85 4.67 -16.39 5.20
N GLN A 86 5.58 -15.68 4.53
CA GLN A 86 6.52 -14.77 5.20
C GLN A 86 5.80 -13.57 5.79
N ALA A 87 4.82 -12.99 5.10
CA ALA A 87 4.03 -11.87 5.60
C ALA A 87 3.25 -12.24 6.87
N ALA A 88 2.65 -13.44 6.93
CA ALA A 88 2.02 -13.97 8.14
C ALA A 88 3.03 -14.16 9.29
N SER A 89 4.20 -14.74 8.99
CA SER A 89 5.27 -14.94 9.96
C SER A 89 5.81 -13.62 10.52
N VAL A 90 6.03 -12.63 9.65
CA VAL A 90 6.46 -11.28 10.02
C VAL A 90 5.41 -10.60 10.90
N ALA A 91 4.11 -10.70 10.57
CA ALA A 91 3.03 -10.18 11.39
C ALA A 91 3.05 -10.78 12.79
N GLN A 92 3.17 -12.11 12.90
CA GLN A 92 3.30 -12.83 14.17
C GLN A 92 4.51 -12.33 14.97
N GLN A 93 5.66 -12.16 14.33
CA GLN A 93 6.88 -11.69 14.98
C GLN A 93 6.77 -10.27 15.49
N LEU A 94 6.27 -9.34 14.67
CA LEU A 94 6.10 -7.92 15.04
C LEU A 94 5.19 -7.78 16.25
N ILE A 95 4.06 -8.49 16.26
CA ILE A 95 3.06 -8.38 17.32
C ILE A 95 3.53 -9.08 18.60
N SER A 96 3.98 -10.33 18.50
CA SER A 96 4.24 -11.17 19.70
C SER A 96 5.63 -10.99 20.31
N SER A 97 6.62 -10.51 19.52
CA SER A 97 8.03 -10.48 19.98
C SER A 97 8.63 -9.08 20.00
N GLN A 98 8.03 -8.10 19.27
CA GLN A 98 8.55 -6.75 19.18
C GLN A 98 7.67 -5.72 19.91
N ASP A 99 6.52 -6.16 20.46
CA ASP A 99 5.57 -5.32 21.21
C ASP A 99 5.07 -4.11 20.43
N VAL A 100 4.77 -4.27 19.13
CA VAL A 100 4.19 -3.19 18.35
C VAL A 100 2.72 -3.03 18.68
N VAL A 101 2.24 -1.78 18.74
CA VAL A 101 0.83 -1.47 19.02
C VAL A 101 -0.01 -1.35 17.75
N ALA A 102 0.64 -1.19 16.61
CA ALA A 102 0.04 -1.24 15.29
C ALA A 102 1.04 -1.73 14.25
N MET A 103 0.53 -2.22 13.15
CA MET A 103 1.29 -2.65 11.99
C MET A 103 0.82 -1.90 10.73
N ILE A 104 1.73 -1.32 9.97
CA ILE A 104 1.51 -0.75 8.64
C ILE A 104 1.95 -1.76 7.60
N GLY A 105 1.11 -1.99 6.60
CA GLY A 105 1.31 -3.02 5.60
C GLY A 105 0.79 -4.40 6.04
N PRO A 106 0.96 -5.42 5.21
CA PRO A 106 1.56 -5.42 3.86
C PRO A 106 0.80 -4.58 2.82
N ASN A 107 1.49 -4.29 1.70
CA ASN A 107 0.91 -3.53 0.60
C ASN A 107 0.14 -4.44 -0.38
N SER A 108 0.75 -5.54 -0.84
CA SER A 108 0.10 -6.48 -1.76
C SER A 108 -1.01 -7.28 -1.08
N SER A 109 -2.09 -7.56 -1.80
CA SER A 109 -3.22 -8.33 -1.27
C SER A 109 -2.83 -9.75 -0.89
N ALA A 110 -1.94 -10.38 -1.66
CA ALA A 110 -1.43 -11.72 -1.36
C ALA A 110 -0.74 -11.80 0.02
N CYS A 111 -0.08 -10.72 0.43
CA CYS A 111 0.59 -10.61 1.72
C CYS A 111 -0.34 -10.05 2.81
N ALA A 112 -1.20 -9.07 2.47
CA ALA A 112 -2.06 -8.40 3.44
C ALA A 112 -3.18 -9.30 4.01
N ILE A 113 -3.72 -10.20 3.18
CA ILE A 113 -4.80 -11.11 3.59
C ILE A 113 -4.34 -12.04 4.74
N PRO A 114 -3.25 -12.82 4.61
CA PRO A 114 -2.79 -13.69 5.70
C PRO A 114 -2.22 -12.90 6.89
N ALA A 115 -1.53 -11.78 6.66
CA ALA A 115 -1.08 -10.91 7.76
C ALA A 115 -2.25 -10.34 8.56
N GLY A 116 -3.35 -9.98 7.88
CA GLY A 116 -4.59 -9.51 8.51
C GLY A 116 -5.27 -10.58 9.38
N GLN A 117 -5.21 -11.86 9.00
CA GLN A 117 -5.69 -12.96 9.84
C GLN A 117 -4.90 -13.06 11.16
N ILE A 118 -3.57 -12.89 11.09
CA ILE A 118 -2.72 -12.87 12.27
C ILE A 118 -3.02 -11.64 13.15
N ALA A 119 -3.12 -10.45 12.54
CA ALA A 119 -3.43 -9.21 13.25
C ALA A 119 -4.78 -9.29 13.99
N GLU A 120 -5.83 -9.83 13.33
CA GLU A 120 -7.15 -10.06 13.93
C GLU A 120 -7.08 -11.04 15.10
N SER A 121 -6.41 -12.20 14.92
CA SER A 121 -6.29 -13.24 15.94
C SER A 121 -5.52 -12.78 17.19
N LEU A 122 -4.49 -11.97 17.00
CA LEU A 122 -3.65 -11.41 18.06
C LEU A 122 -4.15 -10.05 18.58
N LYS A 123 -5.27 -9.55 18.07
CA LYS A 123 -5.91 -8.31 18.49
C LYS A 123 -4.97 -7.09 18.40
N CYS A 124 -4.21 -7.00 17.32
CA CYS A 124 -3.33 -5.87 17.04
C CYS A 124 -3.77 -5.17 15.76
N VAL A 125 -3.81 -3.83 15.80
CA VAL A 125 -4.23 -3.04 14.65
C VAL A 125 -3.28 -3.25 13.48
N MET A 126 -3.85 -3.51 12.30
CA MET A 126 -3.16 -3.49 11.02
C MET A 126 -3.84 -2.48 10.10
N ILE A 127 -3.06 -1.59 9.49
CA ILE A 127 -3.52 -0.76 8.36
C ILE A 127 -2.71 -1.14 7.13
N SER A 128 -3.39 -1.73 6.12
CA SER A 128 -2.78 -1.95 4.81
C SER A 128 -2.94 -0.68 3.97
N PRO A 129 -1.84 -0.02 3.57
CA PRO A 129 -1.95 1.19 2.77
C PRO A 129 -2.56 0.95 1.39
N TRP A 130 -2.24 -0.18 0.75
CA TRP A 130 -2.44 -0.36 -0.69
C TRP A 130 -3.21 -1.62 -1.10
N SER A 131 -3.54 -2.53 -0.18
CA SER A 131 -4.30 -3.76 -0.51
C SER A 131 -5.78 -3.46 -0.78
N THR A 132 -6.20 -3.54 -2.03
CA THR A 132 -7.55 -3.24 -2.52
C THR A 132 -8.53 -4.42 -2.44
N ASN A 133 -8.01 -5.65 -2.28
CA ASN A 133 -8.85 -6.85 -2.24
C ASN A 133 -9.79 -6.85 -1.01
N PRO A 134 -11.10 -7.07 -1.16
CA PRO A 134 -12.05 -7.12 -0.04
C PRO A 134 -11.67 -8.09 1.07
N LYS A 135 -11.05 -9.24 0.75
CA LYS A 135 -10.61 -10.24 1.72
C LYS A 135 -9.59 -9.73 2.73
N THR A 136 -8.97 -8.56 2.49
CA THR A 136 -8.02 -7.95 3.44
C THR A 136 -8.70 -7.57 4.74
N THR A 137 -9.86 -6.93 4.67
CA THR A 137 -10.62 -6.43 5.81
C THR A 137 -11.82 -7.28 6.16
N LEU A 138 -12.22 -8.20 5.28
CA LEU A 138 -13.29 -9.16 5.54
C LEU A 138 -12.72 -10.52 5.93
N ASP A 139 -13.35 -11.13 6.93
CA ASP A 139 -13.10 -12.52 7.27
C ASP A 139 -13.67 -13.44 6.18
N GLN A 140 -12.86 -14.39 5.70
CA GLN A 140 -13.22 -15.20 4.53
C GLN A 140 -14.34 -16.23 4.83
N ASP A 141 -14.45 -16.69 6.07
CA ASP A 141 -15.42 -17.73 6.43
C ASP A 141 -16.79 -17.10 6.75
N SER A 142 -16.78 -16.00 7.51
CA SER A 142 -18.02 -15.34 7.96
C SER A 142 -18.47 -14.19 7.06
N ASN A 143 -17.60 -13.69 6.19
CA ASN A 143 -17.78 -12.48 5.37
C ASN A 143 -18.12 -11.23 6.23
N GLN A 144 -17.68 -11.23 7.48
CA GLN A 144 -17.85 -10.09 8.38
C GLN A 144 -16.59 -9.22 8.43
N PRO A 145 -16.71 -7.91 8.67
CA PRO A 145 -15.56 -7.05 8.84
C PRO A 145 -14.66 -7.51 10.00
N ARG A 146 -13.36 -7.58 9.75
CA ARG A 146 -12.34 -7.76 10.79
C ARG A 146 -12.28 -6.50 11.66
N ARG A 147 -12.13 -6.69 12.96
CA ARG A 147 -12.18 -5.59 13.93
C ARG A 147 -10.86 -4.83 14.06
N TYR A 148 -9.74 -5.50 13.76
CA TYR A 148 -8.40 -4.95 13.92
C TYR A 148 -7.71 -4.65 12.59
N VAL A 149 -8.37 -4.92 11.46
CA VAL A 149 -7.78 -4.71 10.13
C VAL A 149 -8.48 -3.58 9.39
N PHE A 150 -7.69 -2.61 8.98
CA PHE A 150 -8.11 -1.42 8.25
C PHE A 150 -7.30 -1.29 6.96
N ARG A 151 -7.75 -0.42 6.05
CA ARG A 151 -6.98 -0.06 4.85
C ARG A 151 -6.91 1.45 4.63
N GLY A 152 -5.89 1.88 3.88
CA GLY A 152 -5.72 3.27 3.44
C GLY A 152 -6.25 3.56 2.04
N CYS A 153 -6.56 2.52 1.25
CA CYS A 153 -6.96 2.59 -0.15
C CYS A 153 -8.46 2.34 -0.35
N PHE A 154 -8.94 2.55 -1.58
CA PHE A 154 -10.27 2.06 -2.01
C PHE A 154 -10.24 0.54 -2.24
N THR A 155 -11.37 -0.03 -2.66
CA THR A 155 -11.53 -1.48 -2.88
C THR A 155 -11.58 -1.84 -4.37
N ASP A 156 -11.25 -3.09 -4.72
CA ASP A 156 -11.35 -3.61 -6.09
C ASP A 156 -12.75 -3.46 -6.71
N PRO A 157 -13.89 -3.69 -6.00
CA PRO A 157 -15.21 -3.44 -6.56
C PRO A 157 -15.44 -1.99 -6.98
N PHE A 158 -14.95 -1.03 -6.18
CA PHE A 158 -15.02 0.38 -6.55
C PHE A 158 -14.16 0.68 -7.77
N GLN A 159 -12.91 0.21 -7.77
CA GLN A 159 -11.96 0.40 -8.88
C GLN A 159 -12.50 -0.20 -10.20
N ALA A 160 -13.04 -1.42 -10.16
CA ALA A 160 -13.65 -2.08 -11.32
C ALA A 160 -14.81 -1.25 -11.89
N THR A 161 -15.65 -0.69 -11.01
CA THR A 161 -16.77 0.19 -11.42
C THR A 161 -16.26 1.46 -12.09
N VAL A 162 -15.25 2.11 -11.52
CA VAL A 162 -14.63 3.32 -12.08
C VAL A 162 -14.03 3.05 -13.44
N LEU A 163 -13.25 1.97 -13.58
CA LEU A 163 -12.57 1.64 -14.82
C LEU A 163 -13.54 1.21 -15.92
N ALA A 164 -14.59 0.44 -15.59
CA ALA A 164 -15.62 0.07 -16.55
C ALA A 164 -16.38 1.29 -17.07
N LYS A 165 -16.79 2.20 -16.19
CA LYS A 165 -17.45 3.46 -16.57
C LYS A 165 -16.53 4.33 -17.44
N PHE A 166 -15.27 4.49 -17.05
CA PHE A 166 -14.30 5.26 -17.82
C PHE A 166 -14.09 4.67 -19.23
N ALA A 167 -13.91 3.34 -19.33
CA ALA A 167 -13.75 2.65 -20.60
C ALA A 167 -14.95 2.86 -21.52
N LEU A 168 -16.17 2.68 -21.03
CA LEU A 168 -17.42 2.83 -21.80
C LEU A 168 -17.70 4.27 -22.20
N ASN A 169 -17.64 5.21 -21.25
CA ASN A 169 -18.15 6.56 -21.42
C ASN A 169 -17.10 7.55 -21.95
N ASP A 170 -15.86 7.45 -21.43
CA ASP A 170 -14.79 8.42 -21.75
C ASP A 170 -13.93 7.95 -22.93
N LEU A 171 -13.65 6.62 -23.00
CA LEU A 171 -12.91 6.05 -24.12
C LEU A 171 -13.82 5.58 -25.26
N GLY A 172 -15.13 5.44 -25.02
CA GLY A 172 -16.11 4.95 -26.01
C GLY A 172 -15.94 3.47 -26.35
N ALA A 173 -15.24 2.70 -25.50
CA ALA A 173 -14.95 1.29 -25.73
C ALA A 173 -16.21 0.45 -25.60
N LYS A 174 -16.46 -0.43 -26.56
CA LYS A 174 -17.56 -1.42 -26.53
C LYS A 174 -17.05 -2.83 -26.33
N LYS A 175 -15.84 -3.11 -26.80
CA LYS A 175 -15.17 -4.40 -26.72
C LYS A 175 -13.92 -4.28 -25.87
N ALA A 176 -13.80 -5.12 -24.85
CA ALA A 176 -12.59 -5.19 -24.04
C ALA A 176 -12.01 -6.61 -24.07
N ALA A 177 -10.69 -6.69 -24.16
CA ALA A 177 -9.95 -7.89 -23.78
C ALA A 177 -9.41 -7.72 -22.37
N VAL A 178 -9.21 -8.82 -21.66
CA VAL A 178 -8.58 -8.87 -20.33
C VAL A 178 -7.39 -9.81 -20.41
N LEU A 179 -6.24 -9.38 -19.87
CA LEU A 179 -5.06 -10.24 -19.71
C LEU A 179 -4.54 -10.07 -18.28
N TYR A 180 -4.46 -11.14 -17.51
CA TYR A 180 -4.15 -11.05 -16.09
C TYR A 180 -3.34 -12.23 -15.56
N ASP A 181 -2.62 -12.01 -14.48
CA ASP A 181 -1.92 -13.06 -13.73
C ASP A 181 -2.92 -13.85 -12.88
N VAL A 182 -3.15 -15.12 -13.26
CA VAL A 182 -4.07 -16.01 -12.56
C VAL A 182 -3.50 -16.52 -11.23
N SER A 183 -2.20 -16.44 -11.02
CA SER A 183 -1.52 -16.89 -9.80
C SER A 183 -1.50 -15.83 -8.67
N SER A 184 -1.95 -14.61 -8.95
CA SER A 184 -1.96 -13.50 -8.00
C SER A 184 -3.39 -13.08 -7.63
N GLU A 185 -3.67 -12.97 -6.32
CA GLU A 185 -5.01 -12.67 -5.77
C GLU A 185 -5.59 -11.33 -6.25
N ALA A 186 -4.79 -10.26 -6.31
CA ALA A 186 -5.29 -8.95 -6.72
C ALA A 186 -5.62 -8.91 -8.23
N PRO A 187 -4.72 -9.29 -9.15
CA PRO A 187 -5.03 -9.37 -10.58
C PRO A 187 -6.24 -10.25 -10.90
N LEU A 188 -6.35 -11.43 -10.27
CA LEU A 188 -7.48 -12.34 -10.46
C LEU A 188 -8.81 -11.69 -10.03
N GLY A 189 -8.82 -11.06 -8.84
CA GLY A 189 -9.99 -10.38 -8.31
C GLY A 189 -10.43 -9.21 -9.20
N GLN A 190 -9.48 -8.36 -9.59
CA GLN A 190 -9.72 -7.19 -10.45
C GLN A 190 -10.22 -7.59 -11.85
N ALA A 191 -9.61 -8.60 -12.47
CA ALA A 191 -10.02 -9.10 -13.79
C ALA A 191 -11.48 -9.57 -13.79
N THR A 192 -11.86 -10.35 -12.77
CA THR A 192 -13.23 -10.88 -12.61
C THR A 192 -14.24 -9.75 -12.41
N LEU A 193 -13.94 -8.83 -11.48
CA LEU A 193 -14.82 -7.70 -11.16
C LEU A 193 -14.98 -6.73 -12.34
N PHE A 194 -13.89 -6.45 -13.08
CA PHE A 194 -13.96 -5.63 -14.29
C PHE A 194 -14.84 -6.27 -15.35
N ARG A 195 -14.62 -7.56 -15.67
CA ARG A 195 -15.45 -8.30 -16.63
C ARG A 195 -16.92 -8.19 -16.28
N ASP A 196 -17.28 -8.51 -15.05
CA ASP A 196 -18.67 -8.56 -14.60
C ASP A 196 -19.31 -7.16 -14.65
N THR A 197 -18.57 -6.14 -14.20
CA THR A 197 -19.04 -4.74 -14.19
C THR A 197 -19.15 -4.16 -15.61
N PHE A 198 -18.15 -4.39 -16.46
CA PHE A 198 -18.13 -3.90 -17.84
C PHE A 198 -19.29 -4.50 -18.65
N THR A 199 -19.51 -5.81 -18.50
CA THR A 199 -20.63 -6.50 -19.15
C THR A 199 -21.98 -6.04 -18.63
N ALA A 200 -22.14 -5.88 -17.33
CA ALA A 200 -23.39 -5.40 -16.72
C ALA A 200 -23.76 -3.97 -17.19
N GLN A 201 -22.78 -3.18 -17.61
CA GLN A 201 -22.98 -1.83 -18.14
C GLN A 201 -23.08 -1.78 -19.67
N GLY A 202 -23.17 -2.91 -20.34
CA GLY A 202 -23.40 -3.03 -21.78
C GLY A 202 -22.16 -3.15 -22.66
N GLY A 203 -20.97 -3.35 -22.07
CA GLY A 203 -19.76 -3.71 -22.79
C GLY A 203 -19.68 -5.20 -23.09
N GLU A 204 -18.81 -5.60 -24.01
CA GLU A 204 -18.52 -6.98 -24.40
C GLU A 204 -17.09 -7.36 -24.06
N ILE A 205 -16.88 -8.48 -23.36
CA ILE A 205 -15.54 -9.06 -23.16
C ILE A 205 -15.29 -10.04 -24.31
N VAL A 206 -14.40 -9.66 -25.21
CA VAL A 206 -14.11 -10.43 -26.44
C VAL A 206 -12.94 -11.42 -26.28
N ALA A 207 -12.08 -11.22 -25.27
CA ALA A 207 -11.03 -12.16 -24.90
C ALA A 207 -10.76 -12.07 -23.39
N PHE A 208 -10.47 -13.22 -22.75
CA PHE A 208 -10.20 -13.31 -21.30
C PHE A 208 -9.05 -14.27 -21.09
N GLU A 209 -7.83 -13.73 -21.13
CA GLU A 209 -6.59 -14.47 -21.22
C GLU A 209 -5.82 -14.42 -19.91
N THR A 210 -5.04 -15.45 -19.64
CA THR A 210 -4.26 -15.58 -18.40
C THR A 210 -2.78 -15.82 -18.67
N PHE A 211 -1.96 -15.41 -17.72
CA PHE A 211 -0.57 -15.79 -17.59
C PHE A 211 -0.26 -16.12 -16.12
N THR A 212 0.96 -16.53 -15.83
CA THR A 212 1.42 -16.85 -14.49
C THR A 212 2.63 -15.97 -14.13
N THR A 213 2.71 -15.52 -12.88
CA THR A 213 3.86 -14.76 -12.38
C THR A 213 5.19 -15.34 -12.87
N GLY A 214 6.01 -14.50 -13.49
CA GLY A 214 7.31 -14.88 -14.02
C GLY A 214 7.33 -15.24 -15.49
N ASP A 215 6.18 -15.36 -16.16
CA ASP A 215 6.12 -15.56 -17.60
C ASP A 215 6.81 -14.40 -18.33
N LYS A 216 7.46 -14.71 -19.46
CA LYS A 216 8.19 -13.72 -20.27
C LYS A 216 7.74 -13.70 -21.74
N ASP A 217 6.91 -14.63 -22.14
CA ASP A 217 6.34 -14.72 -23.48
C ASP A 217 4.81 -14.77 -23.39
N PHE A 218 4.17 -13.74 -23.95
CA PHE A 218 2.72 -13.55 -23.98
C PHE A 218 2.16 -13.67 -25.38
N SER A 219 2.95 -14.18 -26.33
CA SER A 219 2.61 -14.20 -27.76
C SER A 219 1.32 -14.96 -28.06
N ALA A 220 1.05 -16.05 -27.35
CA ALA A 220 -0.18 -16.83 -27.54
C ALA A 220 -1.42 -16.03 -27.13
N GLN A 221 -1.43 -15.49 -25.93
CA GLN A 221 -2.52 -14.69 -25.40
C GLN A 221 -2.75 -13.43 -26.24
N LEU A 222 -1.67 -12.74 -26.60
CA LEU A 222 -1.74 -11.52 -27.42
C LEU A 222 -2.20 -11.81 -28.86
N THR A 223 -1.93 -13.00 -29.39
CA THR A 223 -2.48 -13.43 -30.70
C THR A 223 -3.99 -13.59 -30.63
N ASN A 224 -4.52 -14.25 -29.59
CA ASN A 224 -5.97 -14.39 -29.39
C ASN A 224 -6.62 -12.99 -29.19
N ILE A 225 -6.00 -12.12 -28.40
CA ILE A 225 -6.47 -10.73 -28.18
C ILE A 225 -6.50 -9.95 -29.50
N ARG A 226 -5.46 -10.06 -30.32
CA ARG A 226 -5.41 -9.38 -31.62
C ARG A 226 -6.53 -9.84 -32.54
N GLU A 227 -6.79 -11.16 -32.61
CA GLU A 227 -7.84 -11.73 -33.45
C GLU A 227 -9.25 -11.35 -33.00
N ALA A 228 -9.42 -11.10 -31.68
CA ALA A 228 -10.68 -10.63 -31.10
C ALA A 228 -10.94 -9.12 -31.34
N ASP A 229 -9.96 -8.36 -31.80
CA ASP A 229 -10.04 -6.92 -32.16
C ASP A 229 -10.76 -6.06 -31.11
N PRO A 230 -10.21 -5.95 -29.89
CA PRO A 230 -10.80 -5.15 -28.81
C PRO A 230 -10.49 -3.66 -28.98
N ASP A 231 -11.36 -2.80 -28.46
CA ASP A 231 -11.12 -1.35 -28.33
C ASP A 231 -10.08 -1.03 -27.26
N ILE A 232 -10.11 -1.81 -26.18
CA ILE A 232 -9.18 -1.69 -25.04
C ILE A 232 -8.70 -3.07 -24.55
N ILE A 233 -7.55 -3.08 -23.90
CA ILE A 233 -7.06 -4.24 -23.15
C ILE A 233 -6.97 -3.84 -21.67
N PHE A 234 -7.82 -4.44 -20.82
CA PHE A 234 -7.68 -4.32 -19.38
C PHE A 234 -6.57 -5.25 -18.88
N LEU A 235 -5.58 -4.66 -18.24
CA LEU A 235 -4.35 -5.36 -17.84
C LEU A 235 -4.11 -5.14 -16.33
N PRO A 236 -4.88 -5.82 -15.44
CA PRO A 236 -4.72 -5.72 -13.99
C PRO A 236 -3.53 -6.56 -13.54
N THR A 237 -2.34 -6.07 -13.80
CA THR A 237 -1.08 -6.68 -13.33
C THR A 237 -0.16 -5.62 -12.78
N TYR A 238 0.89 -6.02 -12.08
CA TYR A 238 1.84 -5.09 -11.49
C TYR A 238 2.71 -4.40 -12.54
N TYR A 239 3.18 -3.22 -12.21
CA TYR A 239 3.98 -2.33 -13.07
C TYR A 239 5.20 -3.00 -13.74
N ASN A 240 5.72 -4.07 -13.17
CA ASN A 240 6.92 -4.79 -13.68
C ASN A 240 6.62 -5.67 -14.89
N ASP A 241 5.39 -6.19 -15.06
CA ASP A 241 5.03 -7.04 -16.20
C ASP A 241 4.48 -6.22 -17.38
N VAL A 242 3.81 -5.11 -17.10
CA VAL A 242 3.14 -4.26 -18.10
C VAL A 242 4.06 -3.85 -19.26
N PRO A 243 5.31 -3.38 -19.01
CA PRO A 243 6.21 -2.98 -20.10
C PRO A 243 6.48 -4.09 -21.12
N LEU A 244 6.71 -5.30 -20.63
CA LEU A 244 7.01 -6.44 -21.50
C LEU A 244 5.79 -6.88 -22.29
N ILE A 245 4.60 -6.90 -21.67
CA ILE A 245 3.34 -7.20 -22.35
C ILE A 245 3.06 -6.15 -23.42
N ALA A 246 3.18 -4.85 -23.08
CA ALA A 246 2.96 -3.75 -24.01
C ALA A 246 3.90 -3.83 -25.22
N GLN A 247 5.19 -4.07 -24.99
CA GLN A 247 6.18 -4.23 -26.04
C GLN A 247 5.82 -5.38 -27.01
N GLN A 248 5.43 -6.54 -26.48
CA GLN A 248 5.02 -7.68 -27.31
C GLN A 248 3.72 -7.40 -28.08
N ALA A 249 2.74 -6.75 -27.45
CA ALA A 249 1.50 -6.35 -28.09
C ALA A 249 1.75 -5.39 -29.26
N ARG A 250 2.59 -4.36 -29.08
CA ARG A 250 2.93 -3.42 -30.15
C ARG A 250 3.68 -4.09 -31.31
N ARG A 251 4.57 -5.04 -31.02
CA ARG A 251 5.24 -5.85 -32.06
C ARG A 251 4.28 -6.69 -32.87
N LEU A 252 3.18 -7.16 -32.27
CA LEU A 252 2.11 -7.90 -32.95
C LEU A 252 1.12 -6.98 -33.69
N GLY A 253 1.32 -5.66 -33.67
CA GLY A 253 0.48 -4.65 -34.32
C GLY A 253 -0.81 -4.34 -33.55
N ILE A 254 -0.94 -4.73 -32.30
CA ILE A 254 -2.09 -4.37 -31.46
C ILE A 254 -2.01 -2.87 -31.14
N THR A 255 -3.05 -2.11 -31.54
CA THR A 255 -3.15 -0.67 -31.31
C THR A 255 -4.14 -0.30 -30.19
N ALA A 256 -4.89 -1.27 -29.69
CA ALA A 256 -5.82 -1.09 -28.56
C ALA A 256 -5.15 -0.36 -27.39
N LYS A 257 -5.90 0.49 -26.72
CA LYS A 257 -5.41 1.19 -25.54
C LYS A 257 -5.33 0.24 -24.35
N PHE A 258 -4.25 0.34 -23.59
CA PHE A 258 -4.18 -0.36 -22.31
C PHE A 258 -4.91 0.45 -21.24
N VAL A 259 -5.63 -0.27 -20.39
CA VAL A 259 -6.29 0.25 -19.20
C VAL A 259 -5.83 -0.60 -18.01
N GLY A 260 -5.25 0.03 -17.01
CA GLY A 260 -4.66 -0.64 -15.85
C GLY A 260 -5.34 -0.30 -14.53
N SER A 261 -4.98 -1.06 -13.52
CA SER A 261 -5.36 -0.81 -12.14
C SER A 261 -4.35 0.13 -11.44
N ASP A 262 -4.60 0.42 -10.16
CA ASP A 262 -3.69 1.17 -9.29
C ASP A 262 -2.28 0.56 -9.21
N ALA A 263 -2.15 -0.72 -9.51
CA ALA A 263 -0.86 -1.44 -9.54
C ALA A 263 0.15 -0.88 -10.57
N TRP A 264 -0.24 0.10 -11.40
CA TRP A 264 0.60 0.77 -12.40
C TRP A 264 1.31 2.03 -11.90
N SER A 265 1.10 2.43 -10.67
CA SER A 265 1.52 3.74 -10.17
C SER A 265 3.04 3.95 -10.06
N SER A 266 3.84 2.91 -10.20
CA SER A 266 5.31 3.04 -10.15
C SER A 266 5.87 3.73 -11.39
N PRO A 267 6.77 4.74 -11.24
CA PRO A 267 7.48 5.36 -12.36
C PRO A 267 8.28 4.39 -13.22
N GLU A 268 8.60 3.20 -12.70
CA GLU A 268 9.32 2.16 -13.44
C GLU A 268 8.53 1.69 -14.68
N ILE A 269 7.19 1.76 -14.68
CA ILE A 269 6.37 1.42 -15.86
C ILE A 269 6.73 2.30 -17.07
N ILE A 270 6.97 3.59 -16.83
CA ILE A 270 7.35 4.55 -17.87
C ILE A 270 8.78 4.30 -18.32
N LYS A 271 9.69 4.12 -17.36
CA LYS A 271 11.10 3.90 -17.62
C LYS A 271 11.36 2.63 -18.45
N LEU A 272 10.64 1.55 -18.16
CA LEU A 272 10.81 0.27 -18.83
C LEU A 272 9.95 0.14 -20.10
N GLY A 273 8.75 0.74 -20.11
CA GLY A 273 7.78 0.61 -21.20
C GLY A 273 7.96 1.64 -22.32
N GLY A 274 8.53 2.81 -21.99
CA GLY A 274 8.78 3.87 -22.98
C GLY A 274 7.54 4.18 -23.83
N ALA A 275 7.73 4.19 -25.15
CA ALA A 275 6.65 4.49 -26.09
C ALA A 275 5.55 3.40 -26.16
N ASP A 276 5.83 2.16 -25.77
CA ASP A 276 4.87 1.06 -25.89
C ASP A 276 3.72 1.15 -24.88
N VAL A 277 3.93 1.88 -23.76
CA VAL A 277 2.91 2.16 -22.75
C VAL A 277 2.29 3.56 -22.90
N ASP A 278 2.80 4.39 -23.80
CA ASP A 278 2.26 5.75 -24.02
C ASP A 278 0.81 5.70 -24.50
N GLY A 279 -0.02 6.64 -24.05
CA GLY A 279 -1.46 6.65 -24.34
C GLY A 279 -2.31 5.71 -23.49
N SER A 280 -1.71 4.94 -22.59
CA SER A 280 -2.40 4.03 -21.67
C SER A 280 -3.01 4.80 -20.50
N TYR A 281 -4.04 4.22 -19.86
CA TYR A 281 -4.75 4.82 -18.74
C TYR A 281 -4.77 3.86 -17.54
N PHE A 282 -4.87 4.42 -16.33
CA PHE A 282 -5.02 3.60 -15.13
C PHE A 282 -5.72 4.35 -14.00
N CYS A 283 -6.36 3.59 -13.11
CA CYS A 283 -6.94 4.11 -11.89
C CYS A 283 -5.84 4.30 -10.84
N ASN A 284 -5.93 5.37 -10.04
CA ASN A 284 -4.97 5.62 -8.98
C ASN A 284 -5.63 6.30 -7.77
N HIS A 285 -4.93 6.31 -6.65
CA HIS A 285 -5.36 6.91 -5.39
C HIS A 285 -4.98 8.39 -5.27
N PHE A 286 -4.01 8.84 -6.05
CA PHE A 286 -3.34 10.12 -5.85
C PHE A 286 -2.79 10.67 -7.16
N SER A 287 -2.75 12.01 -7.27
CA SER A 287 -2.05 12.71 -8.34
C SER A 287 -1.39 13.97 -7.78
N THR A 288 -0.12 14.15 -8.10
CA THR A 288 0.63 15.37 -7.74
C THR A 288 0.11 16.62 -8.43
N GLN A 289 -0.62 16.48 -9.56
CA GLN A 289 -1.12 17.59 -10.34
C GLN A 289 -2.37 18.27 -9.74
N ILE A 290 -3.11 17.56 -8.89
CA ILE A 290 -4.33 18.06 -8.24
C ILE A 290 -4.22 18.08 -6.71
N ALA A 291 -2.99 18.18 -6.22
CA ALA A 291 -2.68 18.09 -4.80
C ALA A 291 -3.31 19.22 -3.98
N THR A 292 -3.89 18.89 -2.82
CA THR A 292 -4.29 19.87 -1.78
C THR A 292 -3.07 20.57 -1.20
N ASP A 293 -3.26 21.61 -0.40
CA ASP A 293 -2.12 22.31 0.20
C ASP A 293 -1.33 21.44 1.18
N GLU A 294 -2.00 20.54 1.93
CA GLU A 294 -1.37 19.53 2.77
C GLU A 294 -0.56 18.54 1.92
N ALA A 295 -1.12 18.09 0.80
CA ALA A 295 -0.45 17.19 -0.12
C ALA A 295 0.76 17.86 -0.81
N LYS A 296 0.68 19.14 -1.16
CA LYS A 296 1.84 19.90 -1.70
C LYS A 296 3.02 19.92 -0.76
N LYS A 297 2.76 20.11 0.55
CA LYS A 297 3.83 20.06 1.57
C LYS A 297 4.47 18.68 1.61
N PHE A 298 3.68 17.61 1.68
CA PHE A 298 4.17 16.23 1.65
C PHE A 298 5.01 15.94 0.39
N ILE A 299 4.53 16.36 -0.79
CA ILE A 299 5.24 16.20 -2.08
C ILE A 299 6.59 16.91 -2.03
N ALA A 300 6.64 18.15 -1.54
CA ALA A 300 7.87 18.92 -1.43
C ALA A 300 8.87 18.26 -0.47
N ASP A 301 8.44 17.89 0.73
CA ASP A 301 9.29 17.26 1.74
C ASP A 301 9.83 15.89 1.27
N TYR A 302 8.96 15.07 0.66
CA TYR A 302 9.34 13.77 0.13
C TYR A 302 10.35 13.92 -1.02
N THR A 303 10.07 14.83 -1.97
CA THR A 303 10.97 15.09 -3.11
C THR A 303 12.32 15.62 -2.66
N ALA A 304 12.34 16.54 -1.70
CA ALA A 304 13.59 17.09 -1.14
C ALA A 304 14.45 16.00 -0.48
N LYS A 305 13.81 15.03 0.18
CA LYS A 305 14.53 13.96 0.90
C LYS A 305 14.97 12.81 0.01
N TYR A 306 14.15 12.42 -0.97
CA TYR A 306 14.38 11.19 -1.77
C TYR A 306 14.69 11.45 -3.24
N GLY A 307 14.70 12.72 -3.70
CA GLY A 307 15.09 13.12 -5.06
C GLY A 307 14.06 12.84 -6.16
N GLN A 308 12.88 12.34 -5.80
CA GLN A 308 11.77 12.06 -6.71
C GLN A 308 10.43 12.34 -6.03
N PRO A 309 9.38 12.70 -6.77
CA PRO A 309 8.05 12.88 -6.19
C PRO A 309 7.52 11.57 -5.62
N PRO A 310 6.63 11.64 -4.59
CA PRO A 310 5.98 10.45 -4.05
C PRO A 310 5.02 9.83 -5.07
N ASP A 311 4.95 8.51 -5.07
CA ASP A 311 3.88 7.75 -5.71
C ASP A 311 2.66 7.63 -4.78
N ASP A 312 1.63 6.92 -5.21
CA ASP A 312 0.41 6.71 -4.41
C ASP A 312 0.66 5.85 -3.17
N VAL A 313 1.56 4.86 -3.25
CA VAL A 313 1.92 4.01 -2.10
C VAL A 313 2.55 4.84 -1.00
N ALA A 314 3.46 5.76 -1.35
CA ALA A 314 4.02 6.70 -0.40
C ALA A 314 2.95 7.58 0.23
N ALA A 315 2.03 8.11 -0.58
CA ALA A 315 0.96 8.98 -0.12
C ALA A 315 -0.04 8.23 0.81
N LEU A 316 -0.47 7.02 0.43
CA LEU A 316 -1.35 6.17 1.23
C LEU A 316 -0.69 5.71 2.54
N THR A 317 0.62 5.42 2.51
CA THR A 317 1.37 5.06 3.72
C THR A 317 1.49 6.26 4.65
N PHE A 318 1.75 7.46 4.12
CA PHE A 318 1.77 8.70 4.88
C PHE A 318 0.43 8.96 5.58
N ASP A 319 -0.68 8.76 4.89
CA ASP A 319 -2.03 8.86 5.45
C ASP A 319 -2.30 7.77 6.50
N SER A 320 -1.83 6.55 6.29
CA SER A 320 -1.94 5.46 7.27
C SER A 320 -1.19 5.77 8.57
N CYS A 321 0.00 6.40 8.47
CA CYS A 321 0.74 6.91 9.63
C CYS A 321 -0.04 8.00 10.37
N GLY A 322 -0.69 8.89 9.61
CA GLY A 322 -1.55 9.94 10.17
C GLY A 322 -2.76 9.37 10.91
N LEU A 323 -3.47 8.41 10.32
CA LEU A 323 -4.60 7.73 10.94
C LEU A 323 -4.21 7.06 12.27
N ILE A 324 -3.09 6.32 12.30
CA ILE A 324 -2.55 5.73 13.53
C ILE A 324 -2.24 6.80 14.57
N THR A 325 -1.61 7.90 14.15
CA THR A 325 -1.23 8.98 15.05
C THR A 325 -2.44 9.68 15.67
N GLU A 326 -3.48 9.97 14.87
CA GLU A 326 -4.72 10.55 15.38
C GLU A 326 -5.46 9.59 16.33
N ALA A 327 -5.46 8.30 16.02
CA ALA A 327 -6.07 7.30 16.88
C ALA A 327 -5.28 7.11 18.20
N LEU A 328 -3.96 7.17 18.18
CA LEU A 328 -3.12 7.16 19.40
C LEU A 328 -3.41 8.36 20.28
N LYS A 329 -3.50 9.57 19.72
CA LYS A 329 -3.88 10.79 20.46
C LYS A 329 -5.27 10.66 21.08
N ALA A 330 -6.25 10.19 20.30
CA ALA A 330 -7.63 10.04 20.75
C ALA A 330 -7.80 8.92 21.79
N GLY A 331 -7.08 7.82 21.65
CA GLY A 331 -7.09 6.70 22.59
C GLY A 331 -6.30 6.98 23.87
N GLY A 332 -5.32 7.86 23.77
CA GLY A 332 -4.50 8.34 24.90
C GLY A 332 -3.58 7.28 25.52
N LYS A 333 -3.48 6.06 24.95
CA LYS A 333 -2.72 4.94 25.48
C LYS A 333 -1.91 4.23 24.40
N ASN A 334 -0.76 3.69 24.81
CA ASN A 334 0.09 2.85 24.00
C ASN A 334 -0.36 1.37 24.07
N GLU A 335 -1.59 1.09 23.67
CA GLU A 335 -2.23 -0.22 23.75
C GLU A 335 -3.05 -0.52 22.50
N CYS A 336 -2.95 -1.76 21.97
CA CYS A 336 -3.63 -2.19 20.74
C CYS A 336 -5.15 -1.97 20.79
N GLU A 337 -5.81 -2.34 21.89
CA GLU A 337 -7.28 -2.20 21.99
C GLU A 337 -7.72 -0.74 22.05
N ALA A 338 -7.01 0.11 22.78
CA ALA A 338 -7.31 1.55 22.84
C ALA A 338 -7.16 2.20 21.46
N LEU A 339 -6.13 1.81 20.71
CA LEU A 339 -5.90 2.26 19.34
C LEU A 339 -7.02 1.78 18.40
N ARG A 340 -7.39 0.49 18.47
CA ARG A 340 -8.48 -0.09 17.68
C ARG A 340 -9.82 0.64 17.96
N GLU A 341 -10.13 0.89 19.24
CA GLU A 341 -11.36 1.62 19.60
C GLU A 341 -11.36 3.05 19.08
N ALA A 342 -10.22 3.73 19.14
CA ALA A 342 -10.10 5.08 18.63
C ALA A 342 -10.26 5.12 17.11
N LEU A 343 -9.58 4.22 16.36
CA LEU A 343 -9.72 4.08 14.91
C LEU A 343 -11.18 3.82 14.51
N SER A 344 -11.86 2.90 15.17
CA SER A 344 -13.25 2.57 14.87
C SER A 344 -14.24 3.73 15.07
N LYS A 345 -13.82 4.79 15.76
CA LYS A 345 -14.63 6.01 15.99
C LYS A 345 -14.32 7.13 15.00
N ILE A 346 -13.22 7.04 14.23
CA ILE A 346 -12.91 8.02 13.18
C ILE A 346 -13.96 7.90 12.09
N ARG A 347 -14.67 8.99 11.80
CA ARG A 347 -15.67 9.06 10.73
C ARG A 347 -15.13 9.77 9.50
N GLU A 348 -14.24 10.69 9.70
CA GLU A 348 -13.59 11.44 8.63
C GLU A 348 -12.12 11.70 9.01
N TYR A 349 -11.22 11.52 8.07
CA TYR A 349 -9.83 11.89 8.17
C TYR A 349 -9.41 12.59 6.86
N LYS A 350 -8.78 13.75 6.97
CA LYS A 350 -8.27 14.50 5.81
C LYS A 350 -6.79 14.18 5.66
N GLY A 351 -6.50 13.39 4.63
CA GLY A 351 -5.16 12.95 4.28
C GLY A 351 -4.63 13.65 3.02
N VAL A 352 -3.38 13.33 2.67
CA VAL A 352 -2.75 13.83 1.44
C VAL A 352 -3.34 13.20 0.18
N THR A 353 -3.96 12.03 0.29
CA THR A 353 -4.69 11.35 -0.81
C THR A 353 -6.18 11.71 -0.82
N GLY A 354 -6.59 12.75 -0.11
CA GLY A 354 -7.97 13.19 0.00
C GLY A 354 -8.65 12.77 1.30
N THR A 355 -9.97 12.82 1.33
CA THR A 355 -10.76 12.55 2.51
C THR A 355 -11.13 11.07 2.61
N PHE A 356 -10.82 10.47 3.76
CA PHE A 356 -11.27 9.14 4.15
C PHE A 356 -12.57 9.28 4.96
N ARG A 357 -13.59 8.51 4.60
CA ARG A 357 -14.81 8.38 5.37
C ARG A 357 -15.04 6.92 5.69
N PHE A 358 -15.28 6.61 6.97
CA PHE A 358 -15.50 5.23 7.43
C PHE A 358 -16.93 5.05 7.88
N GLU A 359 -17.57 3.98 7.37
CA GLU A 359 -18.82 3.50 7.91
C GLU A 359 -18.61 2.80 9.26
N PRO A 360 -19.60 2.85 10.17
CA PRO A 360 -19.49 2.15 11.44
C PRO A 360 -19.22 0.66 11.27
N GLY A 361 -18.14 0.17 11.90
CA GLY A 361 -17.75 -1.24 11.87
C GLY A 361 -16.99 -1.68 10.61
N SER A 362 -16.76 -0.78 9.66
CA SER A 362 -15.93 -1.07 8.48
C SER A 362 -14.48 -0.65 8.69
N GLY A 363 -13.54 -1.47 8.24
CA GLY A 363 -12.14 -1.11 8.08
C GLY A 363 -11.82 -0.48 6.71
N ASP A 364 -12.82 -0.37 5.83
CA ASP A 364 -12.68 0.17 4.48
C ASP A 364 -13.12 1.63 4.43
N PRO A 365 -12.27 2.55 3.96
CA PRO A 365 -12.66 3.92 3.74
C PRO A 365 -13.45 4.08 2.44
N ILE A 366 -14.44 4.96 2.45
CA ILE A 366 -15.03 5.51 1.23
C ILE A 366 -14.09 6.60 0.74
N LYS A 367 -13.51 6.41 -0.45
CA LYS A 367 -12.54 7.32 -1.07
C LYS A 367 -12.89 7.56 -2.54
N SER A 368 -12.48 8.72 -3.05
CA SER A 368 -12.40 8.98 -4.48
C SER A 368 -11.19 8.31 -5.12
N ALA A 369 -11.23 8.16 -6.43
CA ALA A 369 -10.10 7.76 -7.25
C ALA A 369 -9.76 8.85 -8.26
N VAL A 370 -8.59 8.72 -8.89
CA VAL A 370 -8.19 9.52 -10.04
C VAL A 370 -7.92 8.58 -11.22
N ILE A 371 -8.19 9.04 -12.43
CA ILE A 371 -7.71 8.39 -13.65
C ILE A 371 -6.50 9.18 -14.14
N LEU A 372 -5.42 8.45 -14.36
CA LEU A 372 -4.18 8.96 -14.91
C LEU A 372 -3.96 8.40 -16.32
N GLN A 373 -3.28 9.16 -17.16
CA GLN A 373 -2.77 8.74 -18.46
C GLN A 373 -1.25 8.70 -18.42
N ILE A 374 -0.64 7.67 -18.98
CA ILE A 374 0.78 7.70 -19.34
C ILE A 374 0.90 8.46 -20.64
N LYS A 375 1.53 9.64 -20.61
CA LYS A 375 1.67 10.47 -21.78
C LYS A 375 2.95 11.28 -21.74
N ASP A 376 3.68 11.30 -22.86
CA ASP A 376 4.95 12.04 -23.01
C ASP A 376 5.96 11.71 -21.88
N GLY A 377 6.02 10.46 -21.46
CA GLY A 377 6.93 9.99 -20.40
C GLY A 377 6.56 10.45 -18.98
N ALA A 378 5.30 10.80 -18.73
CA ALA A 378 4.82 11.22 -17.41
C ALA A 378 3.41 10.70 -17.12
N PHE A 379 3.05 10.62 -15.85
CA PHE A 379 1.66 10.43 -15.42
C PHE A 379 0.94 11.77 -15.48
N GLN A 380 -0.13 11.84 -16.26
CA GLN A 380 -0.97 13.02 -16.41
C GLN A 380 -2.36 12.75 -15.86
N TRP A 381 -2.85 13.65 -15.02
CA TRP A 381 -4.21 13.58 -14.52
C TRP A 381 -5.24 13.78 -15.64
N VAL A 382 -6.27 12.96 -15.68
CA VAL A 382 -7.36 13.02 -16.67
C VAL A 382 -8.65 13.45 -16.00
N THR A 383 -9.09 12.74 -14.96
CA THR A 383 -10.35 13.02 -14.26
C THR A 383 -10.36 12.45 -12.86
N ASN A 384 -11.31 12.91 -12.05
CA ASN A 384 -11.62 12.30 -10.76
C ASN A 384 -12.82 11.37 -10.88
N ALA A 385 -12.79 10.25 -10.17
CA ALA A 385 -13.91 9.35 -10.00
C ALA A 385 -14.36 9.34 -8.55
N GLN A 386 -15.68 9.49 -8.36
CA GLN A 386 -16.29 9.49 -7.03
C GLN A 386 -16.88 8.11 -6.72
N PRO A 387 -17.03 7.75 -5.42
CA PRO A 387 -17.69 6.53 -4.98
C PRO A 387 -19.12 6.38 -5.50
#